data_42765f738b1f5b12bb5502b246f99972
#
_entry.id   42765f738b1f5b12bb5502b246f99972
#
_cell.length_a   1.000
_cell.length_b   1.000
_cell.length_c   1.000
_cell.angle_alpha   90.00
_cell.angle_beta   90.00
_cell.angle_gamma   90.00
#
_symmetry.space_group_name_H-M   'P 1'
#
loop_
_entity.id
_entity.type
_entity.pdbx_description
1 polymer ?
#
loop_
_entity_poly.entity_id
_entity_poly.type
_entity_poly.pdbx_seq_one_letter_code
_entity_poly.pdbx_strand_id
1 'polypeptide(L)'
;VPMFNVRKAVYKDARKIADVHVSSWKSVYKDVIDEQDMSNITVENRTALWETVLKVPLNGQFVLVLENDREEIVGFISGGRERTKRYGYDGEIYTLYLLDDYQKKGLGGLLLHAFSKEMKVHGYDSLLVWVLTKNPASKFYRKYGAKRVEAEIVTIGDGTYQETAFGWQHIDALLNQFHA
;
A
#
# COMPACT_ATOMS: atom_id res chain seq x y z
N VAL A 1 -24.31 -2.62 10.89
CA VAL A 1 -22.86 -2.47 10.80
C VAL A 1 -22.44 -2.76 9.36
N PRO A 2 -21.78 -1.79 8.69
CA PRO A 2 -21.29 -2.03 7.33
C PRO A 2 -20.33 -3.23 7.33
N MET A 3 -20.50 -4.12 6.39
CA MET A 3 -19.63 -5.28 6.26
C MET A 3 -18.57 -5.01 5.20
N PHE A 4 -17.33 -5.15 5.59
CA PHE A 4 -16.19 -5.03 4.69
C PHE A 4 -15.51 -6.38 4.57
N ASN A 5 -15.00 -6.67 3.39
CA ASN A 5 -14.34 -7.92 3.09
C ASN A 5 -12.99 -7.68 2.42
N VAL A 6 -11.95 -8.36 2.92
CA VAL A 6 -10.63 -8.35 2.28
C VAL A 6 -10.46 -9.69 1.56
N ARG A 7 -10.09 -9.63 0.29
CA ARG A 7 -9.82 -10.82 -0.53
C ARG A 7 -8.63 -10.60 -1.46
N LYS A 8 -8.11 -11.68 -1.99
CA LYS A 8 -7.06 -11.60 -3.02
C LYS A 8 -7.62 -10.99 -4.29
N ALA A 9 -6.85 -10.09 -4.90
CA ALA A 9 -7.21 -9.51 -6.18
C ALA A 9 -7.08 -10.53 -7.30
N VAL A 10 -7.93 -10.41 -8.31
CA VAL A 10 -7.86 -11.20 -9.54
C VAL A 10 -7.74 -10.27 -10.74
N TYR A 11 -7.38 -10.82 -11.91
CA TYR A 11 -7.08 -10.02 -13.10
C TYR A 11 -8.19 -9.02 -13.45
N LYS A 12 -9.45 -9.42 -13.35
CA LYS A 12 -10.59 -8.54 -13.68
C LYS A 12 -10.72 -7.33 -12.75
N ASP A 13 -10.03 -7.32 -11.61
CA ASP A 13 -10.07 -6.21 -10.66
C ASP A 13 -9.17 -5.04 -11.08
N ALA A 14 -8.32 -5.21 -12.09
CA ALA A 14 -7.28 -4.23 -12.44
C ALA A 14 -7.82 -2.82 -12.64
N ARG A 15 -8.93 -2.65 -13.35
CA ARG A 15 -9.52 -1.33 -13.61
C ARG A 15 -10.02 -0.68 -12.30
N LYS A 16 -10.66 -1.45 -11.45
CA LYS A 16 -11.17 -0.94 -10.16
C LYS A 16 -10.02 -0.56 -9.22
N ILE A 17 -8.97 -1.36 -9.20
CA ILE A 17 -7.76 -1.03 -8.43
C ILE A 17 -7.13 0.25 -8.98
N ALA A 18 -7.05 0.39 -10.29
CA ALA A 18 -6.51 1.60 -10.92
C ALA A 18 -7.34 2.84 -10.56
N ASP A 19 -8.66 2.73 -10.52
CA ASP A 19 -9.54 3.85 -10.11
C ASP A 19 -9.22 4.30 -8.68
N VAL A 20 -9.09 3.36 -7.75
CA VAL A 20 -8.72 3.66 -6.35
C VAL A 20 -7.33 4.28 -6.30
N HIS A 21 -6.38 3.70 -7.04
CA HIS A 21 -4.99 4.15 -7.05
C HIS A 21 -4.87 5.61 -7.49
N VAL A 22 -5.47 5.95 -8.63
CA VAL A 22 -5.39 7.31 -9.17
C VAL A 22 -6.14 8.31 -8.28
N SER A 23 -7.35 7.97 -7.86
CA SER A 23 -8.16 8.83 -7.01
C SER A 23 -7.46 9.11 -5.68
N SER A 24 -6.96 8.07 -5.04
CA SER A 24 -6.26 8.18 -3.75
C SER A 24 -4.95 8.96 -3.88
N TRP A 25 -4.19 8.72 -4.95
CA TRP A 25 -2.93 9.40 -5.20
C TRP A 25 -3.14 10.91 -5.35
N LYS A 26 -4.12 11.31 -6.17
CA LYS A 26 -4.43 12.72 -6.38
C LYS A 26 -4.90 13.39 -5.08
N SER A 27 -5.73 12.71 -4.31
CA SER A 27 -6.24 13.24 -3.05
C SER A 27 -5.13 13.40 -1.99
N VAL A 28 -4.33 12.35 -1.80
CA VAL A 28 -3.28 12.32 -0.77
C VAL A 28 -2.16 13.31 -1.08
N TYR A 29 -1.78 13.45 -2.35
CA TYR A 29 -0.57 14.17 -2.73
C TYR A 29 -0.82 15.55 -3.34
N LYS A 30 -2.06 16.03 -3.42
CA LYS A 30 -2.39 17.31 -4.06
C LYS A 30 -1.60 18.51 -3.50
N ASP A 31 -1.27 18.47 -2.19
CA ASP A 31 -0.52 19.54 -1.52
C ASP A 31 0.94 19.13 -1.24
N VAL A 32 1.40 18.00 -1.73
CA VAL A 32 2.74 17.46 -1.47
C VAL A 32 3.55 17.36 -2.76
N ILE A 33 2.90 16.99 -3.86
CA ILE A 33 3.53 16.83 -5.17
C ILE A 33 2.94 17.87 -6.12
N ASP A 34 3.78 18.52 -6.92
CA ASP A 34 3.32 19.45 -7.92
C ASP A 34 2.43 18.74 -8.95
N GLU A 35 1.34 19.41 -9.35
CA GLU A 35 0.35 18.83 -10.26
C GLU A 35 0.99 18.33 -11.56
N GLN A 36 1.95 19.07 -12.10
CA GLN A 36 2.65 18.68 -13.33
C GLN A 36 3.41 17.35 -13.15
N ASP A 37 3.91 17.07 -11.94
CA ASP A 37 4.63 15.83 -11.63
C ASP A 37 3.69 14.64 -11.48
N MET A 38 2.39 14.89 -11.32
CA MET A 38 1.35 13.87 -11.24
C MET A 38 0.65 13.61 -12.58
N SER A 39 0.96 14.37 -13.61
CA SER A 39 0.24 14.34 -14.89
C SER A 39 0.28 12.98 -15.60
N ASN A 40 1.32 12.18 -15.33
CA ASN A 40 1.48 10.85 -15.93
C ASN A 40 0.74 9.75 -15.18
N ILE A 41 0.03 10.08 -14.10
CA ILE A 41 -0.71 9.10 -13.31
C ILE A 41 -2.15 9.12 -13.79
N THR A 42 -2.47 8.20 -14.71
CA THR A 42 -3.79 8.09 -15.32
C THR A 42 -4.41 6.73 -15.04
N VAL A 43 -5.75 6.66 -15.11
CA VAL A 43 -6.45 5.39 -14.93
C VAL A 43 -5.99 4.38 -16.00
N GLU A 44 -5.76 4.84 -17.22
CA GLU A 44 -5.35 3.98 -18.33
C GLU A 44 -4.00 3.32 -18.05
N ASN A 45 -2.97 4.09 -17.66
CA ASN A 45 -1.66 3.50 -17.43
C ASN A 45 -1.62 2.69 -16.12
N ARG A 46 -2.41 3.04 -15.12
CA ARG A 46 -2.49 2.25 -13.89
C ARG A 46 -3.27 0.95 -14.12
N THR A 47 -4.29 0.96 -14.96
CA THR A 47 -4.97 -0.28 -15.36
C THR A 47 -4.00 -1.24 -16.03
N ALA A 48 -3.21 -0.74 -16.99
CA ALA A 48 -2.20 -1.56 -17.66
C ALA A 48 -1.19 -2.15 -16.68
N LEU A 49 -0.74 -1.34 -15.71
CA LEU A 49 0.16 -1.79 -14.66
C LEU A 49 -0.46 -2.93 -13.85
N TRP A 50 -1.68 -2.76 -13.36
CA TRP A 50 -2.34 -3.75 -12.52
C TRP A 50 -2.71 -5.01 -13.30
N GLU A 51 -3.07 -4.87 -14.57
CA GLU A 51 -3.25 -6.04 -15.44
C GLU A 51 -1.97 -6.86 -15.54
N THR A 52 -0.83 -6.20 -15.70
CA THR A 52 0.48 -6.87 -15.75
C THR A 52 0.79 -7.57 -14.43
N VAL A 53 0.57 -6.90 -13.30
CA VAL A 53 0.83 -7.46 -11.98
C VAL A 53 -0.05 -8.68 -11.70
N LEU A 54 -1.33 -8.60 -12.07
CA LEU A 54 -2.31 -9.66 -11.76
C LEU A 54 -2.32 -10.81 -12.75
N LYS A 55 -1.75 -10.61 -13.94
CA LYS A 55 -1.71 -11.64 -14.99
C LYS A 55 -0.79 -12.82 -14.63
N VAL A 56 0.27 -12.55 -13.86
CA VAL A 56 1.23 -13.56 -13.45
C VAL A 56 1.25 -13.63 -11.92
N PRO A 57 0.31 -14.39 -11.32
CA PRO A 57 0.12 -14.37 -9.86
C PRO A 57 1.31 -14.93 -9.07
N LEU A 58 2.33 -15.48 -9.72
CA LEU A 58 3.48 -16.09 -9.07
C LEU A 58 4.72 -15.19 -9.02
N ASN A 59 4.60 -13.91 -9.36
CA ASN A 59 5.75 -12.98 -9.31
C ASN A 59 6.17 -12.60 -7.88
N GLY A 60 5.70 -13.32 -6.85
CA GLY A 60 6.04 -12.99 -5.47
C GLY A 60 5.43 -11.67 -5.01
N GLN A 61 4.48 -11.13 -5.76
CA GLN A 61 3.74 -9.94 -5.38
C GLN A 61 2.33 -10.33 -4.94
N PHE A 62 1.91 -9.77 -3.82
CA PHE A 62 0.57 -10.03 -3.24
C PHE A 62 -0.26 -8.77 -3.36
N VAL A 63 -1.50 -8.93 -3.83
CA VAL A 63 -2.45 -7.82 -3.94
C VAL A 63 -3.75 -8.24 -3.28
N LEU A 64 -4.18 -7.48 -2.28
CA LEU A 64 -5.45 -7.69 -1.59
C LEU A 64 -6.32 -6.48 -1.79
N VAL A 65 -7.61 -6.70 -2.02
CA VAL A 65 -8.61 -5.63 -2.17
C VAL A 65 -9.56 -5.62 -1.00
N LEU A 66 -10.06 -4.44 -0.67
CA LEU A 66 -11.09 -4.23 0.33
C LEU A 66 -12.39 -3.90 -0.40
N GLU A 67 -13.42 -4.70 -0.15
CA GLU A 67 -14.75 -4.50 -0.71
C GLU A 67 -15.72 -4.02 0.37
N ASN A 68 -16.65 -3.15 -0.01
CA ASN A 68 -17.77 -2.77 0.85
C ASN A 68 -18.90 -3.82 0.73
N ASP A 69 -20.04 -3.57 1.37
CA ASP A 69 -21.19 -4.48 1.37
C ASP A 69 -21.88 -4.59 0.02
N ARG A 70 -21.55 -3.74 -0.94
CA ARG A 70 -22.04 -3.80 -2.33
C ARG A 70 -21.00 -4.41 -3.28
N GLU A 71 -19.98 -5.04 -2.73
CA GLU A 71 -18.88 -5.65 -3.49
C GLU A 71 -18.09 -4.65 -4.36
N GLU A 72 -18.10 -3.37 -3.96
CA GLU A 72 -17.29 -2.36 -4.61
C GLU A 72 -15.90 -2.31 -3.97
N ILE A 73 -14.86 -2.23 -4.80
CA ILE A 73 -13.49 -2.10 -4.32
C ILE A 73 -13.26 -0.65 -3.88
N VAL A 74 -12.95 -0.45 -2.60
CA VAL A 74 -12.77 0.86 -1.99
C VAL A 74 -11.37 1.08 -1.44
N GLY A 75 -10.53 0.07 -1.48
CA GLY A 75 -9.14 0.14 -1.06
C GLY A 75 -8.36 -1.08 -1.50
N PHE A 76 -7.05 -1.01 -1.40
CA PHE A 76 -6.19 -2.15 -1.71
C PHE A 76 -4.81 -1.99 -1.07
N ILE A 77 -4.11 -3.11 -0.92
CA ILE A 77 -2.73 -3.16 -0.48
C ILE A 77 -1.97 -4.10 -1.41
N SER A 78 -0.73 -3.75 -1.73
CA SER A 78 0.15 -4.63 -2.47
C SER A 78 1.53 -4.63 -1.85
N GLY A 79 2.26 -5.70 -2.09
CA GLY A 79 3.63 -5.82 -1.62
C GLY A 79 4.21 -7.18 -1.97
N GLY A 80 5.37 -7.45 -1.43
CA GLY A 80 6.10 -8.68 -1.70
C GLY A 80 7.51 -8.57 -1.18
N ARG A 81 8.48 -9.10 -1.94
CA ARG A 81 9.89 -9.04 -1.56
C ARG A 81 10.37 -7.59 -1.48
N GLU A 82 11.19 -7.27 -0.46
CA GLU A 82 11.82 -5.97 -0.33
C GLU A 82 12.79 -5.76 -1.50
N ARG A 83 12.68 -4.62 -2.19
CA ARG A 83 13.31 -4.39 -3.49
C ARG A 83 14.71 -3.80 -3.42
N THR A 84 15.04 -3.05 -2.37
CA THR A 84 16.33 -2.37 -2.29
C THR A 84 17.46 -3.24 -1.76
N LYS A 85 17.16 -4.18 -0.87
CA LYS A 85 18.11 -5.06 -0.19
C LYS A 85 19.17 -4.31 0.63
N ARG A 86 18.86 -3.09 1.07
CA ARG A 86 19.84 -2.23 1.75
C ARG A 86 19.63 -2.10 3.25
N TYR A 87 18.45 -2.46 3.77
CA TYR A 87 18.10 -2.13 5.16
C TYR A 87 17.79 -3.34 6.03
N GLY A 88 18.01 -4.56 5.51
CA GLY A 88 17.86 -5.77 6.30
C GLY A 88 16.43 -6.26 6.48
N TYR A 89 15.52 -5.87 5.60
CA TYR A 89 14.12 -6.34 5.59
C TYR A 89 13.91 -7.28 4.41
N ASP A 90 13.11 -8.34 4.62
CA ASP A 90 12.81 -9.29 3.53
C ASP A 90 11.51 -8.98 2.79
N GLY A 91 10.54 -8.37 3.45
CA GLY A 91 9.26 -7.99 2.83
C GLY A 91 9.07 -6.49 2.74
N GLU A 92 8.16 -6.08 1.85
CA GLU A 92 7.86 -4.66 1.62
C GLU A 92 6.39 -4.47 1.26
N ILE A 93 5.77 -3.41 1.82
CA ILE A 93 4.48 -2.91 1.37
C ILE A 93 4.77 -1.91 0.25
N TYR A 94 4.27 -2.19 -0.97
CA TYR A 94 4.48 -1.31 -2.11
C TYR A 94 3.42 -0.21 -2.18
N THR A 95 2.16 -0.55 -1.94
CA THR A 95 1.04 0.40 -1.98
C THR A 95 0.03 0.06 -0.90
N LEU A 96 -0.62 1.10 -0.36
CA LEU A 96 -1.78 0.97 0.51
C LEU A 96 -2.63 2.22 0.31
N TYR A 97 -3.80 2.06 -0.29
CA TYR A 97 -4.69 3.17 -0.60
C TYR A 97 -6.13 2.85 -0.26
N LEU A 98 -6.85 3.88 0.21
CA LEU A 98 -8.28 3.84 0.49
C LEU A 98 -8.91 5.08 -0.14
N LEU A 99 -10.11 4.94 -0.68
CA LEU A 99 -10.90 6.11 -1.10
C LEU A 99 -11.18 7.00 0.11
N ASP A 100 -11.25 8.30 -0.11
CA ASP A 100 -11.40 9.31 0.95
C ASP A 100 -12.55 9.01 1.92
N ASP A 101 -13.70 8.61 1.39
CA ASP A 101 -14.90 8.35 2.19
C ASP A 101 -14.72 7.14 3.13
N TYR A 102 -13.69 6.33 2.91
CA TYR A 102 -13.42 5.13 3.69
C TYR A 102 -12.21 5.26 4.60
N GLN A 103 -11.61 6.43 4.66
CA GLN A 103 -10.49 6.69 5.56
C GLN A 103 -10.96 6.97 6.98
N LYS A 104 -10.05 6.83 7.96
CA LYS A 104 -10.29 7.09 9.39
C LYS A 104 -11.37 6.22 10.01
N LYS A 105 -11.57 5.01 9.48
CA LYS A 105 -12.56 4.04 9.97
C LYS A 105 -11.95 2.71 10.37
N GLY A 106 -10.62 2.65 10.50
CA GLY A 106 -9.92 1.41 10.83
C GLY A 106 -9.73 0.45 9.65
N LEU A 107 -10.14 0.84 8.44
CA LEU A 107 -10.11 -0.04 7.28
C LEU A 107 -8.70 -0.28 6.73
N GLY A 108 -7.81 0.72 6.87
CA GLY A 108 -6.40 0.54 6.54
C GLY A 108 -5.77 -0.55 7.41
N GLY A 109 -6.17 -0.63 8.67
CA GLY A 109 -5.74 -1.68 9.59
C GLY A 109 -6.19 -3.06 9.15
N LEU A 110 -7.43 -3.20 8.61
CA LEU A 110 -7.90 -4.48 8.08
C LEU A 110 -7.01 -4.96 6.93
N LEU A 111 -6.67 -4.06 6.00
CA LEU A 111 -5.79 -4.39 4.88
C LEU A 111 -4.39 -4.75 5.37
N LEU A 112 -3.84 -3.95 6.27
CA LEU A 112 -2.51 -4.19 6.82
C LEU A 112 -2.44 -5.53 7.54
N HIS A 113 -3.44 -5.85 8.36
CA HIS A 113 -3.52 -7.11 9.09
C HIS A 113 -3.55 -8.30 8.12
N ALA A 114 -4.47 -8.26 7.15
CA ALA A 114 -4.62 -9.35 6.18
C ALA A 114 -3.34 -9.55 5.35
N PHE A 115 -2.72 -8.45 4.91
CA PHE A 115 -1.47 -8.50 4.16
C PHE A 115 -0.33 -9.08 4.98
N SER A 116 -0.21 -8.66 6.23
CA SER A 116 0.85 -9.14 7.12
C SER A 116 0.73 -10.63 7.40
N LYS A 117 -0.49 -11.13 7.58
CA LYS A 117 -0.76 -12.56 7.72
C LYS A 117 -0.33 -13.33 6.48
N GLU A 118 -0.69 -12.82 5.31
CA GLU A 118 -0.32 -13.43 4.03
C GLU A 118 1.19 -13.49 3.87
N MET A 119 1.89 -12.40 4.18
CA MET A 119 3.35 -12.35 4.12
C MET A 119 3.98 -13.37 5.06
N LYS A 120 3.47 -13.48 6.29
CA LYS A 120 3.99 -14.45 7.27
C LYS A 120 3.81 -15.88 6.76
N VAL A 121 2.64 -16.21 6.20
CA VAL A 121 2.37 -17.53 5.63
C VAL A 121 3.37 -17.89 4.52
N HIS A 122 3.81 -16.89 3.75
CA HIS A 122 4.77 -17.10 2.66
C HIS A 122 6.23 -16.99 3.08
N GLY A 123 6.50 -16.97 4.39
CA GLY A 123 7.86 -17.08 4.92
C GLY A 123 8.59 -15.76 5.14
N TYR A 124 7.92 -14.63 5.04
CA TYR A 124 8.51 -13.35 5.35
C TYR A 124 8.48 -13.08 6.85
N ASP A 125 9.53 -12.45 7.37
CA ASP A 125 9.65 -12.15 8.80
C ASP A 125 9.58 -10.66 9.12
N SER A 126 9.84 -9.80 8.14
CA SER A 126 9.92 -8.34 8.34
C SER A 126 9.20 -7.61 7.22
N LEU A 127 8.84 -6.35 7.48
CA LEU A 127 8.19 -5.47 6.48
C LEU A 127 8.81 -4.09 6.51
N LEU A 128 9.03 -3.55 5.31
CA LEU A 128 9.44 -2.17 5.08
C LEU A 128 8.37 -1.47 4.25
N VAL A 129 8.18 -0.17 4.47
CA VAL A 129 7.28 0.64 3.65
C VAL A 129 7.90 2.02 3.45
N TRP A 130 7.87 2.51 2.21
CA TRP A 130 8.31 3.86 1.87
C TRP A 130 7.11 4.77 1.69
N VAL A 131 7.17 5.95 2.32
CA VAL A 131 6.14 6.98 2.16
C VAL A 131 6.82 8.32 1.94
N LEU A 132 6.21 9.20 1.14
CA LEU A 132 6.71 10.57 1.05
C LEU A 132 6.71 11.18 2.45
N THR A 133 7.80 11.84 2.81
CA THR A 133 8.01 12.34 4.18
C THR A 133 6.87 13.26 4.64
N LYS A 134 6.30 14.03 3.73
CA LYS A 134 5.18 14.93 4.03
C LYS A 134 3.81 14.25 4.02
N ASN A 135 3.74 12.96 3.67
CA ASN A 135 2.50 12.22 3.66
C ASN A 135 2.09 11.85 5.09
N PRO A 136 0.87 12.21 5.53
CA PRO A 136 0.40 11.86 6.87
C PRO A 136 0.26 10.35 7.13
N ALA A 137 0.35 9.51 6.11
CA ALA A 137 0.33 8.05 6.25
C ALA A 137 1.44 7.53 7.18
N SER A 138 2.52 8.27 7.38
CA SER A 138 3.56 7.90 8.34
C SER A 138 2.99 7.69 9.75
N LYS A 139 1.99 8.51 10.14
CA LYS A 139 1.33 8.38 11.44
C LYS A 139 0.57 7.06 11.57
N PHE A 140 -0.04 6.60 10.48
CA PHE A 140 -0.73 5.32 10.43
C PHE A 140 0.25 4.17 10.70
N TYR A 141 1.38 4.14 10.00
CA TYR A 141 2.36 3.07 10.20
C TYR A 141 2.97 3.10 11.60
N ARG A 142 3.27 4.29 12.13
CA ARG A 142 3.80 4.44 13.50
C ARG A 142 2.79 3.97 14.55
N LYS A 143 1.50 4.20 14.31
CA LYS A 143 0.43 3.72 15.21
C LYS A 143 0.49 2.21 15.39
N TYR A 144 0.87 1.48 14.34
CA TYR A 144 1.01 0.03 14.39
C TYR A 144 2.42 -0.44 14.74
N GLY A 145 3.25 0.46 15.27
CA GLY A 145 4.56 0.11 15.82
C GLY A 145 5.73 0.16 14.86
N ALA A 146 5.54 0.65 13.63
CA ALA A 146 6.64 0.80 12.68
C ALA A 146 7.64 1.84 13.20
N LYS A 147 8.93 1.58 12.97
CA LYS A 147 10.00 2.50 13.32
C LYS A 147 10.61 3.11 12.08
N ARG A 148 11.06 4.36 12.20
CA ARG A 148 11.77 5.03 11.12
C ARG A 148 13.08 4.29 10.85
N VAL A 149 13.35 4.04 9.56
CA VAL A 149 14.56 3.33 9.11
C VAL A 149 15.53 4.29 8.44
N GLU A 150 15.08 5.00 7.39
CA GLU A 150 15.91 5.88 6.59
C GLU A 150 15.06 6.86 5.78
N ALA A 151 15.70 7.90 5.25
CA ALA A 151 15.07 8.83 4.32
C ALA A 151 15.94 8.94 3.06
N GLU A 152 15.31 9.01 1.91
CA GLU A 152 15.97 9.12 0.61
C GLU A 152 15.26 10.12 -0.29
N ILE A 153 15.96 10.61 -1.30
CA ILE A 153 15.38 11.48 -2.31
C ILE A 153 14.84 10.59 -3.44
N VAL A 154 13.62 10.90 -3.88
CA VAL A 154 12.96 10.19 -4.98
C VAL A 154 12.54 11.20 -6.05
N THR A 155 12.60 10.79 -7.32
CA THR A 155 12.14 11.59 -8.44
C THR A 155 10.72 11.16 -8.82
N ILE A 156 9.80 12.14 -8.90
CA ILE A 156 8.44 11.91 -9.38
C ILE A 156 8.18 12.97 -10.45
N GLY A 157 7.92 12.53 -11.69
CA GLY A 157 7.88 13.45 -12.82
C GLY A 157 9.23 14.12 -12.98
N ASP A 158 9.27 15.45 -13.02
CA ASP A 158 10.50 16.24 -13.09
C ASP A 158 10.94 16.76 -11.71
N GLY A 159 10.15 16.52 -10.67
CA GLY A 159 10.42 17.01 -9.33
C GLY A 159 11.17 16.00 -8.46
N THR A 160 11.84 16.53 -7.43
CA THR A 160 12.51 15.71 -6.41
C THR A 160 11.81 15.89 -5.08
N TYR A 161 11.63 14.77 -4.39
CA TYR A 161 10.89 14.71 -3.12
C TYR A 161 11.65 13.82 -2.14
N GLN A 162 11.39 14.01 -0.85
CA GLN A 162 11.95 13.11 0.15
C GLN A 162 10.93 12.03 0.51
N GLU A 163 11.38 10.78 0.57
CA GLU A 163 10.59 9.68 1.13
C GLU A 163 11.29 9.12 2.35
N THR A 164 10.49 8.57 3.26
CA THR A 164 10.98 7.97 4.50
C THR A 164 10.51 6.53 4.58
N ALA A 165 11.42 5.65 4.96
CA ALA A 165 11.11 4.24 5.19
C ALA A 165 10.76 4.01 6.65
N PHE A 166 9.71 3.24 6.87
CA PHE A 166 9.30 2.71 8.16
C PHE A 166 9.31 1.20 8.10
N GLY A 167 9.56 0.54 9.21
CA GLY A 167 9.66 -0.90 9.19
C GLY A 167 9.30 -1.58 10.49
N TRP A 168 8.98 -2.86 10.35
CA TRP A 168 8.79 -3.81 11.44
C TRP A 168 9.80 -4.94 11.22
N GLN A 169 10.74 -5.09 12.15
CA GLN A 169 11.73 -6.16 12.05
C GLN A 169 11.10 -7.53 12.26
N HIS A 170 9.95 -7.57 12.93
CA HIS A 170 9.23 -8.81 13.20
C HIS A 170 7.74 -8.63 12.88
N ILE A 171 7.27 -9.33 11.84
CA ILE A 171 5.84 -9.32 11.47
C ILE A 171 4.97 -9.78 12.64
N ASP A 172 5.46 -10.72 13.47
CA ASP A 172 4.72 -11.17 14.65
C ASP A 172 4.38 -10.02 15.60
N ALA A 173 5.31 -9.07 15.78
CA ALA A 173 5.06 -7.90 16.61
C ALA A 173 3.97 -7.01 16.01
N LEU A 174 3.94 -6.87 14.69
CA LEU A 174 2.87 -6.15 13.99
C LEU A 174 1.54 -6.87 14.17
N LEU A 175 1.50 -8.18 13.97
CA LEU A 175 0.27 -8.97 14.10
C LEU A 175 -0.31 -8.86 15.51
N ASN A 176 0.53 -8.78 16.54
CA ASN A 176 0.09 -8.64 17.92
C ASN A 176 -0.63 -7.31 18.18
N GLN A 177 -0.42 -6.29 17.36
CA GLN A 177 -1.11 -5.00 17.51
C GLN A 177 -2.62 -5.13 17.28
N PHE A 178 -3.04 -6.16 16.54
CA PHE A 178 -4.45 -6.36 16.17
C PHE A 178 -5.22 -7.23 17.18
N HIS A 179 -4.57 -7.69 18.24
CA HIS A 179 -5.19 -8.53 19.28
C HIS A 179 -5.44 -7.76 20.58
N ALA A 180 -5.10 -6.50 20.60
CA ALA A 180 -5.28 -5.66 21.78
C ALA A 180 -6.73 -5.19 21.93
#